data_87d839167f77b91a7354d6f46c88f5c8
#
_entry.id   87d839167f77b91a7354d6f46c88f5c8
#
_cell.length_a   1.000
_cell.length_b   1.000
_cell.length_c   1.000
_cell.angle_alpha   90.00
_cell.angle_beta   90.00
_cell.angle_gamma   90.00
#
_symmetry.space_group_name_H-M   'P 1'
#
loop_
_entity.id
_entity.type
_entity.pdbx_description
1 polymer ?
#
loop_
_entity_poly.entity_id
_entity_poly.type
_entity_poly.pdbx_seq_one_letter_code
_entity_poly.pdbx_strand_id
1 'polypeptide(L)'
;MHRQMRRIKQQLSHEAAVQVMREATSGVLALEGDDGYPYAVPISHVWTDECLGGEDEFIGRIYFHSACEGYKIDSIMDSEKASFAVVVRDEIVPDEYTTYFKSAIATGRVHVLEDDEERLRGLRALAEKYNPGQQESAEKEISGALSRVAVIAFEVEELTGKQARELASREAKASRVE
;
A
#
# COMPACT_ATOMS: atom_id res chain seq x y z
N MET A 1 -12.67 15.09 6.27
CA MET A 1 -12.09 16.40 5.79
C MET A 1 -10.60 16.17 5.60
N HIS A 2 -10.18 16.07 4.34
CA HIS A 2 -8.78 15.74 4.02
C HIS A 2 -7.93 17.00 4.05
N ARG A 3 -6.74 16.89 4.67
CA ARG A 3 -5.83 18.03 4.79
C ARG A 3 -5.05 18.22 3.49
N GLN A 4 -5.24 19.36 2.82
CA GLN A 4 -4.51 19.67 1.59
C GLN A 4 -2.99 19.67 1.80
N MET A 5 -2.24 19.07 0.87
CA MET A 5 -0.79 19.03 0.91
C MET A 5 -0.19 20.43 0.79
N ARG A 6 0.66 20.82 1.76
CA ARG A 6 1.31 22.15 1.77
C ARG A 6 2.17 22.43 0.53
N ARG A 7 2.85 21.39 0.00
CA ARG A 7 3.75 21.50 -1.15
C ARG A 7 3.11 20.93 -2.42
N ILE A 8 2.04 21.56 -2.91
CA ILE A 8 1.26 21.15 -4.10
C ILE A 8 2.16 20.85 -5.32
N LYS A 9 3.23 21.63 -5.55
CA LYS A 9 4.16 21.41 -6.69
C LYS A 9 4.96 20.09 -6.61
N GLN A 10 4.91 19.37 -5.52
CA GLN A 10 5.53 18.08 -5.32
C GLN A 10 4.50 16.94 -5.29
N GLN A 11 3.22 17.27 -5.35
CA GLN A 11 2.14 16.30 -5.34
C GLN A 11 2.10 15.54 -6.66
N LEU A 12 1.96 14.22 -6.57
CA LEU A 12 1.72 13.35 -7.71
C LEU A 12 0.25 13.40 -8.12
N SER A 13 -0.05 13.09 -9.40
CA SER A 13 -1.41 12.76 -9.79
C SER A 13 -1.87 11.48 -9.09
N HIS A 14 -3.19 11.20 -9.13
CA HIS A 14 -3.74 9.97 -8.58
C HIS A 14 -3.08 8.73 -9.22
N GLU A 15 -3.02 8.69 -10.54
CA GLU A 15 -2.43 7.58 -11.30
C GLU A 15 -0.96 7.36 -10.95
N ALA A 16 -0.19 8.45 -10.80
CA ALA A 16 1.21 8.37 -10.40
C ALA A 16 1.37 7.89 -8.94
N ALA A 17 0.46 8.24 -8.05
CA ALA A 17 0.46 7.74 -6.68
C ALA A 17 0.08 6.24 -6.62
N VAL A 18 -0.89 5.78 -7.42
CA VAL A 18 -1.23 4.36 -7.59
C VAL A 18 -0.03 3.59 -8.13
N GLN A 19 0.69 4.15 -9.11
CA GLN A 19 1.90 3.51 -9.64
C GLN A 19 2.97 3.34 -8.55
N VAL A 20 3.16 4.32 -7.67
CA VAL A 20 4.06 4.20 -6.51
C VAL A 20 3.63 3.06 -5.59
N MET A 21 2.33 2.90 -5.32
CA MET A 21 1.82 1.77 -4.53
C MET A 21 2.09 0.42 -5.19
N ARG A 22 1.98 0.34 -6.52
CA ARG A 22 2.26 -0.90 -7.27
C ARG A 22 3.74 -1.26 -7.30
N GLU A 23 4.62 -0.28 -7.49
CA GLU A 23 6.07 -0.47 -7.59
C GLU A 23 6.72 -0.86 -6.26
N ALA A 24 6.21 -0.32 -5.15
CA ALA A 24 6.77 -0.61 -3.83
C ALA A 24 6.59 -2.09 -3.46
N THR A 25 7.65 -2.71 -2.98
CA THR A 25 7.63 -4.11 -2.52
C THR A 25 7.22 -4.24 -1.05
N SER A 26 7.40 -3.19 -0.27
CA SER A 26 7.01 -3.12 1.13
C SER A 26 6.65 -1.69 1.52
N GLY A 27 5.95 -1.54 2.61
CA GLY A 27 5.62 -0.27 3.21
C GLY A 27 5.43 -0.41 4.71
N VAL A 28 4.94 0.65 5.32
CA VAL A 28 4.65 0.69 6.76
C VAL A 28 3.15 0.88 6.95
N LEU A 29 2.52 -0.14 7.54
CA LEU A 29 1.13 -0.09 7.99
C LEU A 29 1.10 0.52 9.39
N ALA A 30 0.46 1.67 9.52
CA ALA A 30 0.28 2.36 10.80
C ALA A 30 -1.15 2.12 11.31
N LEU A 31 -1.22 1.52 12.49
CA LEU A 31 -2.43 1.13 13.20
C LEU A 31 -2.53 1.90 14.52
N GLU A 32 -3.68 1.86 15.14
CA GLU A 32 -3.85 2.27 16.53
C GLU A 32 -3.20 1.24 17.44
N GLY A 33 -2.34 1.68 18.33
CA GLY A 33 -1.66 0.81 19.29
C GLY A 33 -2.07 1.13 20.73
N ASP A 34 -1.54 0.37 21.66
CA ASP A 34 -1.83 0.50 23.09
C ASP A 34 -1.42 1.85 23.65
N ASP A 35 -2.11 2.29 24.67
CA ASP A 35 -1.81 3.54 25.43
C ASP A 35 -1.74 4.81 24.55
N GLY A 36 -2.40 4.80 23.37
CA GLY A 36 -2.41 5.92 22.43
C GLY A 36 -1.15 6.06 21.59
N TYR A 37 -0.24 5.09 21.61
CA TYR A 37 0.90 5.06 20.71
C TYR A 37 0.49 4.52 19.32
N PRO A 38 0.88 5.18 18.22
CA PRO A 38 0.74 4.59 16.89
C PRO A 38 1.61 3.33 16.78
N TYR A 39 1.03 2.25 16.26
CA TYR A 39 1.75 1.02 15.99
C TYR A 39 2.09 0.92 14.50
N ALA A 40 3.37 0.95 14.14
CA ALA A 40 3.87 1.00 12.77
C ALA A 40 4.58 -0.29 12.39
N VAL A 41 4.05 -1.02 11.40
CA VAL A 41 4.51 -2.35 11.00
C VAL A 41 5.02 -2.34 9.56
N PRO A 42 6.31 -2.65 9.32
CA PRO A 42 6.79 -2.95 7.97
C PRO A 42 6.13 -4.22 7.43
N ILE A 43 5.56 -4.16 6.22
CA ILE A 43 4.83 -5.29 5.64
C ILE A 43 4.85 -5.24 4.11
N SER A 44 4.91 -6.40 3.47
CA SER A 44 4.73 -6.56 2.03
C SER A 44 3.27 -6.46 1.65
N HIS A 45 2.96 -5.94 0.46
CA HIS A 45 1.60 -5.63 0.04
C HIS A 45 1.39 -5.78 -1.46
N VAL A 46 0.14 -5.83 -1.88
CA VAL A 46 -0.25 -5.65 -3.27
C VAL A 46 -1.40 -4.66 -3.37
N TRP A 47 -1.32 -3.75 -4.34
CA TRP A 47 -2.43 -2.87 -4.74
C TRP A 47 -3.28 -3.57 -5.79
N THR A 48 -4.60 -3.47 -5.65
CA THR A 48 -5.58 -3.87 -6.68
C THR A 48 -6.56 -2.71 -6.93
N ASP A 49 -7.07 -2.62 -8.16
CA ASP A 49 -8.09 -1.64 -8.53
C ASP A 49 -9.51 -2.15 -8.22
N GLU A 50 -9.61 -3.22 -7.44
CA GLU A 50 -10.88 -3.78 -7.03
C GLU A 50 -11.57 -2.87 -6.03
N CYS A 51 -12.72 -2.33 -6.41
CA CYS A 51 -13.65 -1.67 -5.51
C CYS A 51 -14.79 -2.66 -5.23
N LEU A 52 -14.68 -3.42 -4.14
CA LEU A 52 -15.73 -4.31 -3.67
C LEU A 52 -16.65 -3.52 -2.72
N GLY A 53 -17.63 -2.83 -3.28
CA GLY A 53 -18.62 -2.08 -2.53
C GLY A 53 -19.36 -1.16 -3.49
N GLY A 54 -20.68 -1.13 -3.44
CA GLY A 54 -21.47 -0.23 -4.27
C GLY A 54 -21.21 1.22 -3.90
N GLU A 55 -21.08 2.06 -4.95
CA GLU A 55 -21.00 3.51 -4.89
C GLU A 55 -19.70 4.09 -4.27
N ASP A 56 -18.67 4.31 -5.10
CA ASP A 56 -17.60 5.35 -5.05
C ASP A 56 -16.91 5.69 -3.71
N GLU A 57 -17.01 4.85 -2.67
CA GLU A 57 -16.43 5.18 -1.36
C GLU A 57 -14.93 4.85 -1.29
N PHE A 58 -14.47 3.84 -2.03
CA PHE A 58 -13.07 3.39 -2.04
C PHE A 58 -12.45 3.50 -3.42
N ILE A 59 -11.19 3.95 -3.46
CA ILE A 59 -10.44 4.21 -4.70
C ILE A 59 -9.50 3.07 -5.09
N GLY A 60 -9.46 2.00 -4.32
CA GLY A 60 -8.66 0.80 -4.52
C GLY A 60 -8.53 0.00 -3.23
N ARG A 61 -7.93 -1.17 -3.34
CA ARG A 61 -7.72 -2.09 -2.22
C ARG A 61 -6.26 -2.53 -2.15
N ILE A 62 -5.75 -2.64 -0.93
CA ILE A 62 -4.43 -3.20 -0.66
C ILE A 62 -4.61 -4.50 0.13
N TYR A 63 -3.93 -5.56 -0.30
CA TYR A 63 -3.90 -6.82 0.44
C TYR A 63 -2.55 -7.01 1.13
N PHE A 64 -2.62 -7.57 2.33
CA PHE A 64 -1.48 -8.05 3.11
C PHE A 64 -1.75 -9.47 3.58
N HIS A 65 -0.69 -10.20 3.96
CA HIS A 65 -0.84 -11.45 4.70
C HIS A 65 -0.01 -11.43 5.98
N SER A 66 -0.43 -12.23 6.95
CA SER A 66 0.16 -12.28 8.28
C SER A 66 -0.09 -13.63 8.94
N ALA A 67 0.53 -13.88 10.10
CA ALA A 67 0.03 -14.90 11.01
C ALA A 67 -1.40 -14.55 11.48
N CYS A 68 -2.17 -15.58 11.91
CA CYS A 68 -3.57 -15.41 12.32
C CYS A 68 -3.73 -14.71 13.67
N GLU A 69 -2.65 -14.53 14.43
CA GLU A 69 -2.64 -13.95 15.77
C GLU A 69 -1.46 -13.00 15.97
N GLY A 70 -1.53 -12.16 16.99
CA GLY A 70 -0.49 -11.22 17.41
C GLY A 70 -0.93 -9.78 17.32
N TYR A 71 -0.15 -8.89 17.90
CA TYR A 71 -0.48 -7.49 18.14
C TYR A 71 -1.07 -6.74 16.95
N LYS A 72 -0.60 -7.04 15.73
CA LYS A 72 -1.16 -6.45 14.50
C LYS A 72 -2.62 -6.86 14.28
N ILE A 73 -2.95 -8.13 14.49
CA ILE A 73 -4.32 -8.64 14.35
C ILE A 73 -5.21 -8.02 15.43
N ASP A 74 -4.73 -7.97 16.67
CA ASP A 74 -5.46 -7.39 17.80
C ASP A 74 -5.76 -5.90 17.52
N SER A 75 -4.77 -5.12 17.06
CA SER A 75 -4.94 -3.71 16.70
C SER A 75 -5.97 -3.50 15.57
N ILE A 76 -6.00 -4.40 14.57
CA ILE A 76 -6.98 -4.33 13.47
C ILE A 76 -8.39 -4.66 13.97
N MET A 77 -8.53 -5.58 14.91
CA MET A 77 -9.83 -5.92 15.50
C MET A 77 -10.37 -4.80 16.38
N ASP A 78 -9.50 -4.01 16.99
CA ASP A 78 -9.87 -2.90 17.88
C ASP A 78 -10.21 -1.63 17.09
N SER A 79 -9.54 -1.37 15.96
CA SER A 79 -9.73 -0.16 15.15
C SER A 79 -9.52 -0.42 13.67
N GLU A 80 -10.52 -0.11 12.86
CA GLU A 80 -10.46 -0.27 11.41
C GLU A 80 -9.66 0.83 10.69
N LYS A 81 -9.41 1.98 11.36
CA LYS A 81 -8.75 3.11 10.71
C LYS A 81 -7.25 2.95 10.70
N ALA A 82 -6.67 3.05 9.52
CA ALA A 82 -5.25 2.88 9.32
C ALA A 82 -4.70 3.83 8.25
N SER A 83 -3.38 3.89 8.19
CA SER A 83 -2.67 4.47 7.05
C SER A 83 -1.53 3.55 6.62
N PHE A 84 -1.23 3.56 5.32
CA PHE A 84 -0.16 2.77 4.74
C PHE A 84 0.76 3.66 3.90
N ALA A 85 2.04 3.67 4.23
CA ALA A 85 3.05 4.51 3.58
C ALA A 85 4.09 3.64 2.85
N VAL A 86 4.43 4.05 1.62
CA VAL A 86 5.47 3.41 0.80
C VAL A 86 6.46 4.44 0.27
N VAL A 87 7.71 4.02 0.08
CA VAL A 87 8.77 4.80 -0.55
C VAL A 87 9.39 3.95 -1.66
N VAL A 88 9.37 4.45 -2.90
CA VAL A 88 9.97 3.78 -4.06
C VAL A 88 11.29 4.41 -4.49
N ARG A 89 11.56 5.61 -4.02
CA ARG A 89 12.85 6.27 -4.23
C ARG A 89 13.27 7.04 -2.98
N ASP A 90 14.53 6.85 -2.59
CA ASP A 90 15.18 7.53 -1.48
C ASP A 90 16.69 7.61 -1.79
N GLU A 91 17.04 8.59 -2.65
CA GLU A 91 18.40 8.78 -3.16
C GLU A 91 18.98 10.07 -2.59
N ILE A 92 20.02 9.94 -1.79
CA ILE A 92 20.76 11.10 -1.25
C ILE A 92 21.62 11.68 -2.37
N VAL A 93 21.52 12.99 -2.60
CA VAL A 93 22.34 13.76 -3.55
C VAL A 93 23.20 14.77 -2.78
N PRO A 94 24.41 14.37 -2.33
CA PRO A 94 25.21 15.17 -1.41
C PRO A 94 25.58 16.56 -1.97
N ASP A 95 25.92 16.63 -3.24
CA ASP A 95 26.33 17.88 -3.89
C ASP A 95 25.19 18.92 -4.01
N GLU A 96 23.95 18.46 -3.96
CA GLU A 96 22.76 19.32 -4.00
C GLU A 96 22.11 19.51 -2.61
N TYR A 97 22.67 18.89 -1.55
CA TYR A 97 22.13 18.91 -0.20
C TYR A 97 20.64 18.53 -0.14
N THR A 98 20.25 17.52 -0.92
CA THR A 98 18.86 17.10 -1.07
C THR A 98 18.72 15.58 -1.16
N THR A 99 17.48 15.10 -1.07
CA THR A 99 17.11 13.71 -1.31
C THR A 99 16.12 13.66 -2.46
N TYR A 100 16.39 12.85 -3.47
CA TYR A 100 15.44 12.54 -4.51
C TYR A 100 14.53 11.42 -4.02
N PHE A 101 13.33 11.80 -3.55
CA PHE A 101 12.36 10.87 -2.99
C PHE A 101 11.11 10.76 -3.89
N LYS A 102 10.46 9.61 -3.82
CA LYS A 102 9.14 9.36 -4.38
C LYS A 102 8.39 8.41 -3.45
N SER A 103 7.23 8.84 -2.95
CA SER A 103 6.48 8.11 -1.93
C SER A 103 4.98 8.31 -2.11
N ALA A 104 4.18 7.41 -1.52
CA ALA A 104 2.74 7.54 -1.44
C ALA A 104 2.24 7.13 -0.05
N ILE A 105 1.11 7.70 0.35
CA ILE A 105 0.41 7.40 1.60
C ILE A 105 -1.06 7.18 1.26
N ALA A 106 -1.58 6.02 1.66
CA ALA A 106 -2.99 5.71 1.66
C ALA A 106 -3.57 5.84 3.06
N THR A 107 -4.79 6.34 3.20
CA THR A 107 -5.59 6.26 4.41
C THR A 107 -6.90 5.56 4.11
N GLY A 108 -7.47 4.85 5.07
CA GLY A 108 -8.67 4.07 4.86
C GLY A 108 -8.97 3.11 5.99
N ARG A 109 -9.65 2.02 5.66
CA ARG A 109 -10.12 1.02 6.60
C ARG A 109 -9.44 -0.31 6.37
N VAL A 110 -9.00 -0.93 7.45
CA VAL A 110 -8.33 -2.22 7.46
C VAL A 110 -9.16 -3.25 8.20
N HIS A 111 -9.24 -4.47 7.66
CA HIS A 111 -9.92 -5.58 8.32
C HIS A 111 -9.31 -6.93 7.93
N VAL A 112 -9.50 -7.92 8.78
CA VAL A 112 -9.12 -9.30 8.49
C VAL A 112 -10.24 -9.96 7.69
N LEU A 113 -9.89 -10.59 6.56
CA LEU A 113 -10.86 -11.28 5.71
C LEU A 113 -11.26 -12.63 6.31
N GLU A 114 -12.56 -12.89 6.37
CA GLU A 114 -13.14 -14.16 6.82
C GLU A 114 -13.54 -15.06 5.65
N ASP A 115 -13.99 -14.47 4.53
CA ASP A 115 -14.45 -15.22 3.36
C ASP A 115 -13.27 -15.82 2.60
N ASP A 116 -13.34 -17.13 2.36
CA ASP A 116 -12.25 -17.88 1.73
C ASP A 116 -12.01 -17.47 0.25
N GLU A 117 -13.04 -17.04 -0.48
CA GLU A 117 -12.86 -16.59 -1.87
C GLU A 117 -12.11 -15.25 -1.91
N GLU A 118 -12.45 -14.34 -1.01
CA GLU A 118 -11.73 -13.06 -0.88
C GLU A 118 -10.29 -13.27 -0.39
N ARG A 119 -10.08 -14.16 0.58
CA ARG A 119 -8.73 -14.54 1.07
C ARG A 119 -7.87 -15.11 -0.05
N LEU A 120 -8.42 -16.04 -0.83
CA LEU A 120 -7.72 -16.63 -1.98
C LEU A 120 -7.40 -15.58 -3.05
N ARG A 121 -8.30 -14.64 -3.31
CA ARG A 121 -8.07 -13.52 -4.23
C ARG A 121 -6.88 -12.68 -3.78
N GLY A 122 -6.84 -12.26 -2.51
CA GLY A 122 -5.73 -11.49 -1.95
C GLY A 122 -4.38 -12.23 -2.01
N LEU A 123 -4.37 -13.53 -1.66
CA LEU A 123 -3.16 -14.35 -1.72
C LEU A 123 -2.65 -14.55 -3.16
N ARG A 124 -3.55 -14.75 -4.13
CA ARG A 124 -3.18 -14.84 -5.56
C ARG A 124 -2.60 -13.53 -6.07
N ALA A 125 -3.19 -12.39 -5.70
CA ALA A 125 -2.66 -11.08 -6.07
C ALA A 125 -1.26 -10.84 -5.48
N LEU A 126 -1.02 -11.23 -4.23
CA LEU A 126 0.31 -11.19 -3.60
C LEU A 126 1.29 -12.12 -4.33
N ALA A 127 0.89 -13.35 -4.63
CA ALA A 127 1.72 -14.31 -5.34
C ALA A 127 2.11 -13.82 -6.73
N GLU A 128 1.18 -13.25 -7.50
CA GLU A 128 1.46 -12.71 -8.83
C GLU A 128 2.44 -11.54 -8.77
N LYS A 129 2.32 -10.64 -7.76
CA LYS A 129 3.25 -9.52 -7.58
C LYS A 129 4.67 -9.97 -7.26
N TYR A 130 4.85 -10.96 -6.39
CA TYR A 130 6.17 -11.34 -5.86
C TYR A 130 6.81 -12.53 -6.59
N ASN A 131 5.99 -13.36 -7.26
CA ASN A 131 6.43 -14.54 -8.00
C ASN A 131 5.68 -14.65 -9.35
N PRO A 132 5.82 -13.65 -10.23
CA PRO A 132 5.08 -13.63 -11.49
C PRO A 132 5.38 -14.87 -12.34
N GLY A 133 4.34 -15.42 -12.97
CA GLY A 133 4.45 -16.59 -13.83
C GLY A 133 4.62 -17.95 -13.12
N GLN A 134 4.46 -17.99 -11.78
CA GLN A 134 4.61 -19.20 -10.96
C GLN A 134 3.25 -19.71 -10.43
N GLN A 135 2.18 -19.64 -11.22
CA GLN A 135 0.80 -19.89 -10.77
C GLN A 135 0.62 -21.26 -10.12
N GLU A 136 1.14 -22.35 -10.75
CA GLU A 136 0.99 -23.72 -10.21
C GLU A 136 1.67 -23.86 -8.84
N SER A 137 2.88 -23.32 -8.69
CA SER A 137 3.60 -23.34 -7.42
C SER A 137 2.90 -22.47 -6.36
N ALA A 138 2.36 -21.32 -6.75
CA ALA A 138 1.61 -20.42 -5.89
C ALA A 138 0.33 -21.09 -5.35
N GLU A 139 -0.48 -21.73 -6.19
CA GLU A 139 -1.69 -22.45 -5.76
C GLU A 139 -1.39 -23.56 -4.76
N LYS A 140 -0.30 -24.31 -4.96
CA LYS A 140 0.15 -25.33 -4.01
C LYS A 140 0.52 -24.75 -2.65
N GLU A 141 1.28 -23.66 -2.65
CA GLU A 141 1.69 -22.96 -1.41
C GLU A 141 0.48 -22.35 -0.69
N ILE A 142 -0.40 -21.66 -1.42
CA ILE A 142 -1.64 -21.07 -0.89
C ILE A 142 -2.50 -22.14 -0.25
N SER A 143 -2.74 -23.26 -0.94
CA SER A 143 -3.56 -24.36 -0.39
C SER A 143 -2.98 -24.95 0.90
N GLY A 144 -1.65 -25.04 1.00
CA GLY A 144 -0.96 -25.54 2.19
C GLY A 144 -0.91 -24.54 3.35
N ALA A 145 -1.03 -23.24 3.07
CA ALA A 145 -0.88 -22.16 4.05
C ALA A 145 -2.22 -21.56 4.51
N LEU A 146 -3.31 -21.74 3.78
CA LEU A 146 -4.59 -21.03 3.98
C LEU A 146 -5.12 -21.08 5.41
N SER A 147 -4.98 -22.21 6.11
CA SER A 147 -5.45 -22.37 7.50
C SER A 147 -4.55 -21.67 8.55
N ARG A 148 -3.36 -21.21 8.16
CA ARG A 148 -2.35 -20.64 9.08
C ARG A 148 -2.06 -19.17 8.80
N VAL A 149 -2.69 -18.59 7.78
CA VAL A 149 -2.41 -17.25 7.30
C VAL A 149 -3.68 -16.41 7.36
N ALA A 150 -3.61 -15.28 8.05
CA ALA A 150 -4.60 -14.23 7.94
C ALA A 150 -4.34 -13.41 6.68
N VAL A 151 -5.39 -13.11 5.94
CA VAL A 151 -5.36 -12.13 4.85
C VAL A 151 -6.06 -10.87 5.33
N ILE A 152 -5.40 -9.75 5.13
CA ILE A 152 -5.85 -8.44 5.58
C ILE A 152 -6.17 -7.62 4.32
N ALA A 153 -7.34 -7.02 4.28
CA ALA A 153 -7.73 -6.05 3.28
C ALA A 153 -7.68 -4.64 3.85
N PHE A 154 -7.20 -3.69 3.06
CA PHE A 154 -7.19 -2.28 3.37
C PHE A 154 -7.92 -1.53 2.26
N GLU A 155 -9.10 -1.05 2.58
CA GLU A 155 -9.94 -0.25 1.69
C GLU A 155 -9.44 1.19 1.68
N VAL A 156 -8.97 1.66 0.54
CA VAL A 156 -8.36 2.98 0.43
C VAL A 156 -9.41 4.07 0.21
N GLU A 157 -9.58 4.96 1.18
CA GLU A 157 -10.47 6.14 1.11
C GLU A 157 -9.74 7.33 0.46
N GLU A 158 -8.44 7.50 0.72
CA GLU A 158 -7.63 8.56 0.15
C GLU A 158 -6.23 8.06 -0.16
N LEU A 159 -5.70 8.50 -1.30
CA LEU A 159 -4.33 8.26 -1.71
C LEU A 159 -3.65 9.58 -2.06
N THR A 160 -2.51 9.84 -1.43
CA THR A 160 -1.65 10.98 -1.72
C THR A 160 -0.26 10.52 -2.11
N GLY A 161 0.31 11.15 -3.13
CA GLY A 161 1.69 10.87 -3.55
C GLY A 161 2.53 12.14 -3.58
N LYS A 162 3.83 11.99 -3.37
CA LYS A 162 4.78 13.09 -3.32
C LYS A 162 6.13 12.70 -3.90
N GLN A 163 6.75 13.64 -4.65
CA GLN A 163 8.10 13.46 -5.16
C GLN A 163 8.96 14.72 -4.98
N ALA A 164 10.28 14.57 -5.09
CA ALA A 164 11.21 15.69 -5.10
C ALA A 164 10.96 16.60 -6.31
N ARG A 165 11.14 17.92 -6.14
CA ARG A 165 10.90 18.92 -7.21
C ARG A 165 11.78 18.68 -8.43
N GLU A 166 12.98 18.22 -8.21
CA GLU A 166 13.99 17.92 -9.22
C GLU A 166 13.52 16.80 -10.14
N LEU A 167 12.90 15.75 -9.57
CA LEU A 167 12.28 14.66 -10.33
C LEU A 167 11.10 15.17 -11.17
N ALA A 168 10.19 15.94 -10.56
CA ALA A 168 9.06 16.54 -11.28
C ALA A 168 9.53 17.41 -12.46
N SER A 169 10.62 18.16 -12.27
CA SER A 169 11.20 19.01 -13.33
C SER A 169 11.84 18.20 -14.46
N ARG A 170 12.46 17.06 -14.16
CA ARG A 170 13.06 16.14 -15.15
C ARG A 170 11.98 15.43 -15.97
N GLU A 171 10.95 14.90 -15.30
CA GLU A 171 9.80 14.27 -15.97
C GLU A 171 9.07 15.23 -16.91
N ALA A 172 8.81 16.48 -16.45
CA ALA A 172 8.18 17.51 -17.27
C ALA A 172 9.03 17.93 -18.49
N LYS A 173 10.35 17.80 -18.44
CA LYS A 173 11.23 18.05 -19.60
C LYS A 173 11.23 16.86 -20.57
N ALA A 174 11.22 15.63 -20.07
CA ALA A 174 11.18 14.43 -20.90
C ALA A 174 9.89 14.36 -21.72
N SER A 175 8.74 14.65 -21.12
CA SER A 175 7.42 14.66 -21.80
C SER A 175 7.23 15.77 -22.87
N ARG A 176 8.18 16.71 -22.99
CA ARG A 176 8.14 17.77 -24.03
C ARG A 176 8.99 17.46 -25.26
N VAL A 177 9.73 16.36 -25.21
CA VAL A 177 10.68 15.95 -26.28
C VAL A 177 10.11 14.81 -27.13
N GLU A 178 9.02 14.19 -26.67
CA GLU A 178 8.16 13.27 -27.43
C GLU A 178 7.02 14.02 -28.14
#